data_35bea32209a7dbc0a22d8a6f37222320
#
_entry.id   35bea32209a7dbc0a22d8a6f37222320
#
_cell.length_a   1.000
_cell.length_b   1.000
_cell.length_c   1.000
_cell.angle_alpha   90.00
_cell.angle_beta   90.00
_cell.angle_gamma   90.00
#
_symmetry.space_group_name_H-M   'P 1'
#
loop_
_entity.id
_entity.type
_entity.pdbx_description
1 polymer ?
#
loop_
_entity_poly.entity_id
_entity_poly.type
_entity_poly.pdbx_seq_one_letter_code
_entity_poly.pdbx_strand_id
1 'polypeptide(L)'
;MLIDFSCIEFEGSNRQICPNFVFGCNFAIRKKTIIEAGGFLPDGMPKQYLQYRGSGETYVSEYIEKKGYKAWFFPEVSVQHKIPSKRMTLKYIEEVAYRTGIGYSYSLIREGKENEIENSLKRGVIRSLSFNLVRMIKNRAFYNGIRFQYFAYMRDPKLQEWVHRENYLGENKYFLKN
;
A
#
# COMPACT_ATOMS: atom_id res chain seq x y z
N MET A 1 0.62 15.13 -7.41
CA MET A 1 -0.40 14.71 -8.39
C MET A 1 0.05 13.51 -9.23
N LEU A 2 1.27 13.46 -9.77
CA LEU A 2 1.75 12.30 -10.56
C LEU A 2 1.83 10.99 -9.75
N ILE A 3 2.19 11.06 -8.48
CA ILE A 3 2.23 9.89 -7.58
C ILE A 3 0.86 9.21 -7.42
N ASP A 4 -0.23 9.98 -7.43
CA ASP A 4 -1.59 9.42 -7.36
C ASP A 4 -1.92 8.52 -8.57
N PHE A 5 -1.14 8.63 -9.64
CA PHE A 5 -1.28 7.86 -10.88
C PHE A 5 -0.16 6.83 -11.08
N SER A 6 0.67 6.58 -10.08
CA SER A 6 1.84 5.70 -10.18
C SER A 6 2.78 6.08 -11.34
N CYS A 7 2.94 7.38 -11.58
CA CYS A 7 3.85 7.92 -12.58
C CYS A 7 5.01 8.59 -11.88
N ILE A 8 6.21 8.01 -12.02
CA ILE A 8 7.47 8.63 -11.60
C ILE A 8 8.42 8.56 -12.78
N GLU A 9 9.01 9.70 -13.11
CA GLU A 9 10.13 9.81 -14.03
C GLU A 9 11.40 10.04 -13.20
N PHE A 10 12.38 9.22 -13.47
CA PHE A 10 13.72 9.41 -12.98
C PHE A 10 14.62 9.75 -14.17
N GLU A 11 15.25 10.90 -14.14
CA GLU A 11 16.25 11.28 -15.14
C GLU A 11 17.58 10.60 -14.86
N GLY A 12 18.33 10.29 -15.91
CA GLY A 12 19.72 9.84 -15.84
C GLY A 12 19.93 8.33 -16.02
N SER A 13 21.07 7.86 -15.53
CA SER A 13 21.54 6.48 -15.68
C SER A 13 21.01 5.56 -14.58
N ASN A 14 21.36 4.27 -14.69
CA ASN A 14 21.07 3.26 -13.69
C ASN A 14 21.47 3.72 -12.30
N ARG A 15 20.56 3.61 -11.34
CA ARG A 15 20.81 4.05 -9.97
C ARG A 15 20.03 3.27 -8.93
N GLN A 16 20.53 3.27 -7.71
CA GLN A 16 19.80 2.79 -6.56
C GLN A 16 18.68 3.78 -6.23
N ILE A 17 17.49 3.25 -5.95
CA ILE A 17 16.31 4.01 -5.51
C ILE A 17 15.78 3.46 -4.20
N CYS A 18 14.94 4.23 -3.52
CA CYS A 18 14.17 3.72 -2.39
C CYS A 18 13.15 2.67 -2.90
N PRO A 19 13.05 1.50 -2.26
CA PRO A 19 12.09 0.46 -2.65
C PRO A 19 10.64 0.95 -2.75
N ASN A 20 10.26 1.96 -1.97
CA ASN A 20 8.92 2.53 -1.98
C ASN A 20 8.57 3.29 -3.28
N PHE A 21 9.53 3.52 -4.17
CA PHE A 21 9.29 4.06 -5.51
C PHE A 21 9.12 2.98 -6.58
N VAL A 22 9.06 1.70 -6.20
CA VAL A 22 8.78 0.61 -7.12
C VAL A 22 7.28 0.40 -7.22
N PHE A 23 6.71 0.55 -8.42
CA PHE A 23 5.29 0.37 -8.67
C PHE A 23 5.02 -0.93 -9.44
N GLY A 24 3.91 -1.59 -9.12
CA GLY A 24 3.57 -2.91 -9.65
C GLY A 24 3.42 -3.00 -11.16
N CYS A 25 3.24 -1.89 -11.87
CA CYS A 25 3.16 -1.89 -13.33
C CYS A 25 4.52 -2.13 -14.03
N ASN A 26 5.63 -1.91 -13.32
CA ASN A 26 7.00 -2.16 -13.81
C ASN A 26 7.91 -2.58 -12.65
N PHE A 27 7.77 -3.82 -12.24
CA PHE A 27 8.39 -4.34 -11.03
C PHE A 27 8.95 -5.75 -11.29
N ALA A 28 10.22 -5.93 -10.98
CA ALA A 28 10.90 -7.22 -11.03
C ALA A 28 11.57 -7.51 -9.68
N ILE A 29 11.39 -8.70 -9.16
CA ILE A 29 11.97 -9.14 -7.88
C ILE A 29 12.35 -10.61 -7.97
N ARG A 30 13.37 -11.02 -7.22
CA ARG A 30 13.75 -12.42 -7.14
C ARG A 30 12.65 -13.24 -6.46
N LYS A 31 12.27 -14.36 -7.07
CA LYS A 31 11.27 -15.32 -6.54
C LYS A 31 11.57 -15.67 -5.07
N LYS A 32 12.83 -15.94 -4.73
CA LYS A 32 13.25 -16.25 -3.36
C LYS A 32 12.86 -15.14 -2.38
N THR A 33 13.11 -13.89 -2.72
CA THR A 33 12.80 -12.73 -1.87
C THR A 33 11.28 -12.57 -1.64
N ILE A 34 10.46 -12.80 -2.68
CA ILE A 34 9.00 -12.79 -2.52
C ILE A 34 8.51 -13.92 -1.60
N ILE A 35 9.09 -15.12 -1.72
CA ILE A 35 8.74 -16.26 -0.86
C ILE A 35 9.15 -15.96 0.59
N GLU A 36 10.34 -15.43 0.82
CA GLU A 36 10.83 -15.03 2.15
C GLU A 36 9.96 -13.93 2.78
N ALA A 37 9.42 -13.02 1.99
CA ALA A 37 8.47 -12.00 2.44
C ALA A 37 7.08 -12.58 2.79
N GLY A 38 6.79 -13.84 2.47
CA GLY A 38 5.45 -14.42 2.62
C GLY A 38 4.49 -14.07 1.49
N GLY A 39 4.99 -13.63 0.34
CA GLY A 39 4.22 -13.16 -0.82
C GLY A 39 3.81 -11.68 -0.71
N PHE A 40 2.85 -11.31 -1.53
CA PHE A 40 2.16 -10.01 -1.42
C PHE A 40 1.08 -10.11 -0.34
N LEU A 41 1.51 -10.18 0.92
CA LEU A 41 0.68 -10.55 2.07
C LEU A 41 -0.74 -10.00 2.05
N PRO A 42 -0.96 -8.67 1.94
CA PRO A 42 -2.32 -8.15 2.00
C PRO A 42 -3.24 -8.69 0.90
N ASP A 43 -2.69 -9.01 -0.27
CA ASP A 43 -3.47 -9.51 -1.43
C ASP A 43 -3.89 -10.98 -1.26
N GLY A 44 -3.24 -11.72 -0.37
CA GLY A 44 -3.58 -13.10 -0.02
C GLY A 44 -4.69 -13.26 1.01
N MET A 45 -5.28 -12.16 1.51
CA MET A 45 -6.41 -12.22 2.43
C MET A 45 -7.65 -12.88 1.80
N PRO A 46 -8.52 -13.56 2.59
CA PRO A 46 -9.80 -14.06 2.11
C PRO A 46 -10.65 -12.96 1.47
N LYS A 47 -11.45 -13.33 0.47
CA LYS A 47 -12.23 -12.39 -0.35
C LYS A 47 -13.05 -11.39 0.48
N GLN A 48 -13.64 -11.84 1.59
CA GLN A 48 -14.43 -10.98 2.48
C GLN A 48 -13.60 -9.91 3.20
N TYR A 49 -12.29 -10.09 3.31
CA TYR A 49 -11.37 -9.16 3.99
C TYR A 49 -10.53 -8.30 3.03
N LEU A 50 -10.59 -8.56 1.73
CA LEU A 50 -9.81 -7.81 0.74
C LEU A 50 -10.06 -6.29 0.78
N GLN A 51 -11.25 -5.87 1.21
CA GLN A 51 -11.59 -4.46 1.36
C GLN A 51 -10.86 -3.75 2.51
N TYR A 52 -10.25 -4.50 3.43
CA TYR A 52 -9.52 -3.98 4.60
C TYR A 52 -8.01 -4.12 4.47
N ARG A 53 -7.54 -4.62 3.33
CA ARG A 53 -6.11 -4.89 3.13
C ARG A 53 -5.29 -3.64 2.85
N GLY A 54 -4.00 -3.71 3.18
CA GLY A 54 -2.98 -2.80 2.66
C GLY A 54 -2.63 -3.09 1.20
N SER A 55 -1.58 -2.46 0.72
CA SER A 55 -0.98 -2.73 -0.58
C SER A 55 0.08 -3.82 -0.47
N GLY A 56 -0.05 -4.88 -1.27
CA GLY A 56 0.95 -5.96 -1.33
C GLY A 56 2.31 -5.47 -1.81
N GLU A 57 2.33 -4.55 -2.76
CA GLU A 57 3.55 -3.94 -3.28
C GLU A 57 4.26 -3.10 -2.21
N THR A 58 3.52 -2.28 -1.46
CA THR A 58 4.06 -1.50 -0.35
C THR A 58 4.67 -2.42 0.71
N TYR A 59 3.96 -3.49 1.08
CA TYR A 59 4.47 -4.48 2.03
C TYR A 59 5.80 -5.10 1.59
N VAL A 60 5.89 -5.51 0.32
CA VAL A 60 7.13 -6.10 -0.23
C VAL A 60 8.26 -5.06 -0.25
N SER A 61 7.96 -3.81 -0.61
CA SER A 61 8.94 -2.72 -0.60
C SER A 61 9.48 -2.45 0.81
N GLU A 62 8.63 -2.40 1.81
CA GLU A 62 9.01 -2.26 3.23
C GLU A 62 9.83 -3.47 3.72
N TYR A 63 9.46 -4.69 3.32
CA TYR A 63 10.22 -5.90 3.63
C TYR A 63 11.63 -5.84 3.06
N ILE A 64 11.76 -5.47 1.77
CA ILE A 64 13.05 -5.32 1.08
C ILE A 64 13.93 -4.31 1.81
N GLU A 65 13.36 -3.15 2.18
CA GLU A 65 14.08 -2.09 2.89
C GLU A 65 14.56 -2.55 4.28
N LYS A 66 13.69 -3.16 5.08
CA LYS A 66 14.00 -3.70 6.42
C LYS A 66 15.09 -4.79 6.38
N LYS A 67 15.17 -5.58 5.30
CA LYS A 67 16.19 -6.60 5.09
C LYS A 67 17.49 -6.06 4.51
N GLY A 68 17.57 -4.77 4.21
CA GLY A 68 18.76 -4.14 3.64
C GLY A 68 19.01 -4.47 2.16
N TYR A 69 18.02 -5.06 1.47
CA TYR A 69 18.07 -5.27 0.03
C TYR A 69 18.00 -3.93 -0.71
N LYS A 70 18.58 -3.90 -1.92
CA LYS A 70 18.66 -2.70 -2.74
C LYS A 70 17.67 -2.78 -3.90
N ALA A 71 16.96 -1.69 -4.16
CA ALA A 71 16.18 -1.50 -5.38
C ALA A 71 16.98 -0.65 -6.37
N TRP A 72 16.92 -1.01 -7.65
CA TRP A 72 17.61 -0.33 -8.73
C TRP A 72 16.62 0.10 -9.80
N PHE A 73 16.82 1.27 -10.32
CA PHE A 73 16.13 1.81 -11.48
C PHE A 73 17.00 1.67 -12.72
N PHE A 74 16.42 1.15 -13.79
CA PHE A 74 17.04 0.98 -15.10
C PHE A 74 16.19 1.73 -16.13
N PRO A 75 16.65 2.87 -16.68
CA PRO A 75 15.87 3.66 -17.66
C PRO A 75 15.48 2.86 -18.90
N GLU A 76 16.33 1.92 -19.32
CA GLU A 76 16.11 1.08 -20.49
C GLU A 76 14.92 0.10 -20.30
N VAL A 77 14.56 -0.20 -19.05
CA VAL A 77 13.45 -1.07 -18.69
C VAL A 77 12.25 -0.20 -18.28
N SER A 78 11.75 0.57 -19.22
CA SER A 78 10.61 1.46 -19.00
C SER A 78 9.33 0.93 -19.65
N VAL A 79 8.19 1.29 -19.10
CA VAL A 79 6.86 0.98 -19.64
C VAL A 79 6.03 2.25 -19.79
N GLN A 80 5.25 2.33 -20.84
CA GLN A 80 4.28 3.42 -21.01
C GLN A 80 3.02 3.11 -20.18
N HIS A 81 2.84 3.82 -19.08
CA HIS A 81 1.65 3.67 -18.26
C HIS A 81 0.49 4.49 -18.84
N LYS A 82 -0.43 3.81 -19.54
CA LYS A 82 -1.65 4.45 -20.05
C LYS A 82 -2.64 4.69 -18.92
N ILE A 83 -2.92 5.96 -18.63
CA ILE A 83 -3.90 6.37 -17.62
C ILE A 83 -5.24 6.63 -18.33
N PRO A 84 -6.27 5.79 -18.13
CA PRO A 84 -7.59 6.02 -18.70
C PRO A 84 -8.20 7.34 -18.17
N SER A 85 -8.94 8.07 -19.02
CA SER A 85 -9.58 9.36 -18.65
C SER A 85 -10.47 9.25 -17.40
N LYS A 86 -11.12 8.09 -17.19
CA LYS A 86 -11.90 7.81 -15.98
C LYS A 86 -11.10 7.91 -14.66
N ARG A 87 -9.77 7.77 -14.72
CA ARG A 87 -8.90 7.96 -13.56
C ARG A 87 -8.51 9.43 -13.32
N MET A 88 -8.75 10.30 -14.31
CA MET A 88 -8.45 11.74 -14.23
C MET A 88 -9.63 12.54 -13.66
N THR A 89 -10.35 12.00 -12.67
CA THR A 89 -11.53 12.59 -12.06
C THR A 89 -11.34 12.78 -10.56
N LEU A 90 -12.02 13.77 -9.97
CA LEU A 90 -12.03 13.97 -8.51
C LEU A 90 -12.50 12.73 -7.76
N LYS A 91 -13.49 12.01 -8.31
CA LYS A 91 -14.00 10.76 -7.75
C LYS A 91 -12.89 9.71 -7.66
N TYR A 92 -12.09 9.55 -8.70
CA TYR A 92 -10.97 8.60 -8.66
C TYR A 92 -9.89 9.01 -7.64
N ILE A 93 -9.58 10.30 -7.56
CA ILE A 93 -8.63 10.83 -6.56
C ILE A 93 -9.15 10.55 -5.14
N GLU A 94 -10.44 10.74 -4.90
CA GLU A 94 -11.11 10.40 -3.65
C GLU A 94 -10.99 8.90 -3.31
N GLU A 95 -11.30 8.02 -4.27
CA GLU A 95 -11.17 6.57 -4.11
C GLU A 95 -9.75 6.12 -3.82
N VAL A 96 -8.75 6.71 -4.48
CA VAL A 96 -7.33 6.44 -4.22
C VAL A 96 -6.96 6.88 -2.81
N ALA A 97 -7.33 8.09 -2.40
CA ALA A 97 -7.06 8.59 -1.07
C ALA A 97 -7.70 7.73 0.02
N TYR A 98 -8.95 7.27 -0.19
CA TYR A 98 -9.64 6.36 0.72
C TYR A 98 -8.87 5.04 0.88
N ARG A 99 -8.48 4.41 -0.24
CA ARG A 99 -7.69 3.16 -0.22
C ARG A 99 -6.32 3.35 0.42
N THR A 100 -5.68 4.50 0.19
CA THR A 100 -4.42 4.85 0.86
C THR A 100 -4.61 4.94 2.38
N GLY A 101 -5.74 5.49 2.85
CA GLY A 101 -6.07 5.52 4.27
C GLY A 101 -6.24 4.12 4.88
N ILE A 102 -6.89 3.20 4.16
CA ILE A 102 -7.01 1.79 4.57
C ILE A 102 -5.61 1.16 4.70
N GLY A 103 -4.77 1.31 3.66
CA GLY A 103 -3.40 0.77 3.66
C GLY A 103 -2.54 1.34 4.77
N TYR A 104 -2.62 2.64 5.03
CA TYR A 104 -1.92 3.31 6.11
C TYR A 104 -2.29 2.74 7.50
N SER A 105 -3.58 2.60 7.78
CA SER A 105 -4.06 1.98 9.02
C SER A 105 -3.60 0.53 9.14
N TYR A 106 -3.70 -0.26 8.06
CA TYR A 106 -3.25 -1.64 8.01
C TYR A 106 -1.76 -1.78 8.34
N SER A 107 -0.89 -0.95 7.75
CA SER A 107 0.56 -0.98 8.01
C SER A 107 0.87 -0.61 9.47
N LEU A 108 0.25 0.43 10.01
CA LEU A 108 0.45 0.82 11.41
C LEU A 108 0.05 -0.27 12.41
N ILE A 109 -1.06 -0.96 12.17
CA ILE A 109 -1.50 -2.08 13.01
C ILE A 109 -0.45 -3.20 12.98
N ARG A 110 0.03 -3.57 11.80
CA ARG A 110 1.06 -4.59 11.68
C ARG A 110 2.38 -4.22 12.37
N GLU A 111 2.66 -2.94 12.50
CA GLU A 111 3.84 -2.43 13.21
C GLU A 111 3.62 -2.25 14.72
N GLY A 112 2.42 -2.55 15.26
CA GLY A 112 2.09 -2.33 16.66
C GLY A 112 2.01 -0.84 17.03
N LYS A 113 1.61 0.01 16.08
CA LYS A 113 1.56 1.48 16.23
C LYS A 113 0.12 2.02 16.23
N GLU A 114 -0.81 1.32 16.85
CA GLU A 114 -2.23 1.70 16.89
C GLU A 114 -2.44 3.11 17.49
N ASN A 115 -1.60 3.50 18.44
CA ASN A 115 -1.63 4.85 19.03
C ASN A 115 -1.43 5.95 17.98
N GLU A 116 -0.66 5.69 16.92
CA GLU A 116 -0.47 6.64 15.84
C GLU A 116 -1.73 6.80 14.97
N ILE A 117 -2.57 5.75 14.88
CA ILE A 117 -3.86 5.81 14.19
C ILE A 117 -4.78 6.79 14.91
N GLU A 118 -4.92 6.66 16.23
CA GLU A 118 -5.76 7.55 17.04
C GLU A 118 -5.29 9.01 16.93
N ASN A 119 -3.98 9.24 17.02
CA ASN A 119 -3.41 10.55 16.85
C ASN A 119 -3.63 11.12 15.43
N SER A 120 -3.58 10.28 14.42
CA SER A 120 -3.87 10.65 13.04
C SER A 120 -5.34 11.03 12.88
N LEU A 121 -6.26 10.27 13.46
CA LEU A 121 -7.70 10.57 13.40
C LEU A 121 -8.04 11.90 14.08
N LYS A 122 -7.42 12.21 15.23
CA LYS A 122 -7.58 13.52 15.91
C LYS A 122 -7.11 14.67 15.02
N ARG A 123 -5.93 14.54 14.40
CA ARG A 123 -5.38 15.54 13.47
C ARG A 123 -6.18 15.63 12.16
N GLY A 124 -6.86 14.56 11.77
CA GLY A 124 -7.65 14.45 10.56
C GLY A 124 -8.80 15.45 10.49
N VAL A 125 -9.41 15.78 11.62
CA VAL A 125 -10.49 16.78 11.70
C VAL A 125 -9.97 18.14 11.19
N ILE A 126 -8.83 18.60 11.70
CA ILE A 126 -8.23 19.90 11.34
C ILE A 126 -7.76 19.88 9.87
N ARG A 127 -7.08 18.82 9.46
CA ARG A 127 -6.55 18.71 8.07
C ARG A 127 -7.63 18.60 7.01
N SER A 128 -8.83 18.17 7.39
CA SER A 128 -9.99 18.12 6.50
C SER A 128 -10.63 19.51 6.26
N LEU A 129 -10.22 20.54 7.00
CA LEU A 129 -10.65 21.93 6.87
C LEU A 129 -9.68 22.71 5.95
N SER A 130 -9.48 22.26 4.73
CA SER A 130 -8.60 22.93 3.77
C SER A 130 -9.39 23.87 2.84
N PHE A 131 -8.85 25.07 2.57
CA PHE A 131 -9.42 25.97 1.55
C PHE A 131 -9.25 25.45 0.12
N ASN A 132 -8.33 24.50 -0.10
CA ASN A 132 -8.17 23.83 -1.40
C ASN A 132 -9.13 22.63 -1.46
N LEU A 133 -10.11 22.69 -2.36
CA LEU A 133 -11.16 21.67 -2.51
C LEU A 133 -10.59 20.26 -2.75
N VAL A 134 -9.61 20.13 -3.65
CA VAL A 134 -8.99 18.82 -3.95
C VAL A 134 -8.30 18.26 -2.71
N ARG A 135 -7.56 19.09 -1.99
CA ARG A 135 -6.88 18.70 -0.74
C ARG A 135 -7.87 18.32 0.35
N MET A 136 -8.97 19.04 0.45
CA MET A 136 -10.06 18.75 1.39
C MET A 136 -10.67 17.39 1.10
N ILE A 137 -11.04 17.11 -0.16
CA ILE A 137 -11.61 15.82 -0.59
C ILE A 137 -10.62 14.68 -0.28
N LYS A 138 -9.36 14.83 -0.68
CA LYS A 138 -8.31 13.82 -0.40
C LYS A 138 -8.15 13.55 1.10
N ASN A 139 -8.06 14.58 1.92
CA ASN A 139 -7.90 14.42 3.36
C ASN A 139 -9.11 13.71 3.97
N ARG A 140 -10.33 14.14 3.65
CA ARG A 140 -11.56 13.50 4.16
C ARG A 140 -11.62 12.03 3.78
N ALA A 141 -11.38 11.71 2.53
CA ALA A 141 -11.37 10.34 2.04
C ALA A 141 -10.29 9.49 2.74
N PHE A 142 -9.08 9.99 2.87
CA PHE A 142 -7.98 9.33 3.56
C PHE A 142 -8.34 8.98 5.01
N TYR A 143 -8.83 9.93 5.79
CA TYR A 143 -9.20 9.68 7.18
C TYR A 143 -10.44 8.79 7.31
N ASN A 144 -11.36 8.83 6.36
CA ASN A 144 -12.47 7.89 6.31
C ASN A 144 -11.97 6.46 6.03
N GLY A 145 -10.98 6.29 5.17
CA GLY A 145 -10.32 5.00 4.93
C GLY A 145 -9.65 4.44 6.19
N ILE A 146 -8.94 5.28 6.94
CA ILE A 146 -8.36 4.89 8.25
C ILE A 146 -9.46 4.41 9.20
N ARG A 147 -10.53 5.21 9.38
CA ARG A 147 -11.66 4.85 10.27
C ARG A 147 -12.30 3.54 9.87
N PHE A 148 -12.57 3.36 8.58
CA PHE A 148 -13.21 2.16 8.06
C PHE A 148 -12.41 0.91 8.40
N GLN A 149 -11.11 0.91 8.13
CA GLN A 149 -10.24 -0.23 8.39
C GLN A 149 -10.04 -0.45 9.89
N TYR A 150 -9.70 0.59 10.66
CA TYR A 150 -9.40 0.48 12.08
C TYR A 150 -10.60 0.02 12.91
N PHE A 151 -11.80 0.57 12.66
CA PHE A 151 -12.99 0.13 13.37
C PHE A 151 -13.44 -1.29 12.99
N ALA A 152 -13.22 -1.72 11.74
CA ALA A 152 -13.46 -3.11 11.36
C ALA A 152 -12.49 -4.04 12.09
N TYR A 153 -11.19 -3.70 12.10
CA TYR A 153 -10.15 -4.44 12.84
C TYR A 153 -10.49 -4.57 14.32
N MET A 154 -10.91 -3.49 14.99
CA MET A 154 -11.26 -3.52 16.42
C MET A 154 -12.47 -4.41 16.76
N ARG A 155 -13.35 -4.70 15.80
CA ARG A 155 -14.61 -5.43 16.01
C ARG A 155 -14.58 -6.88 15.53
N ASP A 156 -13.65 -7.25 14.68
CA ASP A 156 -13.60 -8.58 14.07
C ASP A 156 -12.30 -9.32 14.43
N PRO A 157 -12.35 -10.27 15.40
CA PRO A 157 -11.18 -11.06 15.80
C PRO A 157 -10.56 -11.88 14.65
N LYS A 158 -11.35 -12.30 13.66
CA LYS A 158 -10.82 -13.00 12.48
C LYS A 158 -10.06 -12.05 11.57
N LEU A 159 -10.53 -10.81 11.41
CA LEU A 159 -9.77 -9.80 10.69
C LEU A 159 -8.45 -9.48 11.41
N GLN A 160 -8.45 -9.43 12.76
CA GLN A 160 -7.22 -9.24 13.54
C GLN A 160 -6.22 -10.37 13.27
N GLU A 161 -6.67 -11.64 13.32
CA GLU A 161 -5.82 -12.79 12.98
C GLU A 161 -5.21 -12.63 11.58
N TRP A 162 -6.02 -12.29 10.57
CA TRP A 162 -5.54 -12.11 9.20
C TRP A 162 -4.56 -10.95 9.06
N VAL A 163 -4.80 -9.82 9.70
CA VAL A 163 -3.89 -8.66 9.64
C VAL A 163 -2.52 -8.98 10.22
N HIS A 164 -2.45 -9.77 11.30
CA HIS A 164 -1.18 -10.14 11.96
C HIS A 164 -0.50 -11.39 11.40
N ARG A 165 -1.14 -12.11 10.49
CA ARG A 165 -0.59 -13.33 9.92
C ARG A 165 0.72 -13.06 9.18
N GLU A 166 1.77 -13.85 9.47
CA GLU A 166 3.11 -13.65 8.89
C GLU A 166 3.27 -14.23 7.48
N ASN A 167 2.49 -15.24 7.13
CA ASN A 167 2.59 -15.92 5.85
C ASN A 167 1.20 -16.25 5.30
N TYR A 168 0.85 -15.65 4.16
CA TYR A 168 -0.41 -15.90 3.45
C TYR A 168 -0.27 -16.94 2.33
N LEU A 169 0.95 -17.34 1.98
CA LEU A 169 1.16 -18.38 0.96
C LEU A 169 0.64 -19.74 1.45
N GLY A 170 0.33 -19.82 2.76
CA GLY A 170 -0.18 -21.03 3.38
C GLY A 170 0.85 -22.17 3.37
N GLU A 171 0.42 -23.34 3.82
CA GLU A 171 1.17 -24.60 3.64
C GLU A 171 1.07 -25.13 2.20
N ASN A 172 0.87 -24.27 1.23
CA ASN A 172 0.71 -24.66 -0.17
C ASN A 172 2.04 -25.18 -0.68
N LYS A 173 2.21 -26.50 -0.58
CA LYS A 173 3.35 -27.30 -1.06
C LYS A 173 3.76 -27.04 -2.52
N TYR A 174 2.94 -26.31 -3.26
CA TYR A 174 3.21 -25.92 -4.66
C TYR A 174 4.29 -24.87 -4.83
N PHE A 175 4.57 -24.04 -3.81
CA PHE A 175 5.59 -22.98 -3.88
C PHE A 175 6.94 -23.43 -3.32
N LEU A 176 6.99 -24.57 -2.62
CA LEU A 176 8.21 -25.08 -1.97
C LEU A 176 8.91 -26.16 -2.80
N LYS A 177 8.39 -26.52 -3.99
CA LYS A 177 9.08 -27.44 -4.89
C LYS A 177 9.89 -26.63 -5.90
N ASN A 178 11.20 -26.65 -5.68
CA ASN A 178 12.37 -26.20 -6.45
C ASN A 178 12.77 -24.76 -6.28
#